data_f4834e73b1e9f17a938328264d6f45c0
#
_entry.id   f4834e73b1e9f17a938328264d6f45c0
#
_cell.length_a   1.000
_cell.length_b   1.000
_cell.length_c   1.000
_cell.angle_alpha   90.00
_cell.angle_beta   90.00
_cell.angle_gamma   90.00
#
_symmetry.space_group_name_H-M   'P 1'
#
loop_
_entity.id
_entity.type
_entity.pdbx_description
1 polymer ?
#
loop_
_entity_poly.entity_id
_entity_poly.type
_entity_poly.pdbx_seq_one_letter_code
_entity_poly.pdbx_strand_id
1 'polypeptide(L)'
;RRYPDLLCHRALKASLKGDIGALIDVYADFFSKAAAQSSKRERLADEAERAVTDLYKVKYLEDFIGEEFSGVISGVNQHGLYVELENTCEGFIPIELLPGGALEYDEESFALRSKKRVYRMGDTIRIAVVGCDIGQRKCFFAPANLTRGLPKGKKCGRV
;
A
#
# COMPACT_ATOMS: atom_id res chain seq x y z
N ARG A 1 -18.43 -12.15 -0.55
CA ARG A 1 -17.15 -12.77 -0.91
C ARG A 1 -17.31 -14.20 -1.44
N ARG A 2 -18.18 -15.04 -0.85
CA ARG A 2 -18.39 -16.43 -1.29
C ARG A 2 -19.65 -16.67 -2.15
N TYR A 3 -20.29 -15.60 -2.58
CA TYR A 3 -21.46 -15.70 -3.44
C TYR A 3 -21.19 -16.32 -4.82
N PRO A 4 -20.05 -16.04 -5.48
CA PRO A 4 -19.68 -16.74 -6.72
C PRO A 4 -19.55 -18.25 -6.55
N ASP A 5 -18.99 -18.73 -5.44
CA ASP A 5 -18.89 -20.17 -5.13
C ASP A 5 -20.29 -20.82 -5.08
N LEU A 6 -21.23 -20.14 -4.41
CA LEU A 6 -22.61 -20.62 -4.33
C LEU A 6 -23.28 -20.74 -5.71
N LEU A 7 -23.02 -19.76 -6.59
CA LEU A 7 -23.55 -19.78 -7.95
C LEU A 7 -22.92 -20.93 -8.77
N CYS A 8 -21.62 -21.13 -8.65
CA CYS A 8 -20.92 -22.26 -9.30
C CYS A 8 -21.49 -23.60 -8.82
N HIS A 9 -21.70 -23.78 -7.52
CA HIS A 9 -22.29 -25.01 -6.98
C HIS A 9 -23.72 -25.24 -7.45
N ARG A 10 -24.53 -24.18 -7.58
CA ARG A 10 -25.88 -24.28 -8.14
C ARG A 10 -25.88 -24.70 -9.61
N ALA A 11 -25.01 -24.06 -10.41
CA ALA A 11 -24.83 -24.40 -11.81
C ALA A 11 -24.37 -25.86 -12.00
N LEU A 12 -23.38 -26.29 -11.21
CA LEU A 12 -22.87 -27.66 -11.25
C LEU A 12 -23.97 -28.68 -10.89
N LYS A 13 -24.73 -28.44 -9.82
CA LYS A 13 -25.84 -29.34 -9.42
C LYS A 13 -26.91 -29.46 -10.49
N ALA A 14 -27.23 -28.38 -11.18
CA ALA A 14 -28.21 -28.41 -12.25
C ALA A 14 -27.67 -29.14 -13.50
N SER A 15 -26.41 -28.91 -13.83
CA SER A 15 -25.72 -29.66 -14.90
C SER A 15 -25.74 -31.17 -14.67
N LEU A 16 -25.46 -31.60 -13.45
CA LEU A 16 -25.48 -33.02 -13.06
C LEU A 16 -26.90 -33.66 -13.13
N LYS A 17 -27.94 -32.85 -13.06
CA LYS A 17 -29.33 -33.32 -13.21
C LYS A 17 -29.83 -33.37 -14.67
N GLY A 18 -28.96 -32.97 -15.61
CA GLY A 18 -29.29 -32.95 -17.04
C GLY A 18 -30.08 -31.73 -17.55
N ASP A 19 -30.33 -30.73 -16.70
CA ASP A 19 -31.10 -29.53 -17.00
C ASP A 19 -30.26 -28.36 -17.56
N ILE A 20 -29.17 -28.62 -18.27
CA ILE A 20 -28.24 -27.59 -18.74
C ILE A 20 -28.95 -26.57 -19.66
N GLY A 21 -29.82 -27.02 -20.57
CA GLY A 21 -30.52 -26.14 -21.50
C GLY A 21 -31.44 -25.15 -20.78
N ALA A 22 -32.27 -25.64 -19.91
CA ALA A 22 -33.15 -24.80 -19.09
C ALA A 22 -32.36 -23.83 -18.17
N LEU A 23 -31.18 -24.24 -17.75
CA LEU A 23 -30.29 -23.40 -16.91
C LEU A 23 -29.72 -22.25 -17.70
N ILE A 24 -29.22 -22.51 -18.93
CA ILE A 24 -28.67 -21.48 -19.82
C ILE A 24 -29.76 -20.46 -20.16
N ASP A 25 -30.94 -20.89 -20.56
CA ASP A 25 -32.01 -20.00 -20.99
C ASP A 25 -32.55 -19.11 -19.86
N VAL A 26 -32.67 -19.65 -18.64
CA VAL A 26 -33.23 -18.91 -17.49
C VAL A 26 -32.17 -18.10 -16.73
N TYR A 27 -30.94 -18.56 -16.64
CA TYR A 27 -29.96 -18.00 -15.72
C TYR A 27 -28.74 -17.33 -16.39
N ALA A 28 -28.57 -17.43 -17.72
CA ALA A 28 -27.38 -16.87 -18.39
C ALA A 28 -27.20 -15.37 -18.11
N ASP A 29 -28.28 -14.59 -18.29
CA ASP A 29 -28.29 -13.15 -18.02
C ASP A 29 -28.07 -12.84 -16.52
N PHE A 30 -28.71 -13.61 -15.65
CA PHE A 30 -28.55 -13.50 -14.19
C PHE A 30 -27.10 -13.79 -13.76
N PHE A 31 -26.48 -14.86 -14.25
CA PHE A 31 -25.09 -15.21 -13.90
C PHE A 31 -24.11 -14.14 -14.39
N SER A 32 -24.32 -13.60 -15.58
CA SER A 32 -23.48 -12.52 -16.13
C SER A 32 -23.54 -11.27 -15.23
N LYS A 33 -24.75 -10.82 -14.88
CA LYS A 33 -24.95 -9.68 -13.99
C LYS A 33 -24.41 -9.93 -12.58
N ALA A 34 -24.64 -11.12 -12.04
CA ALA A 34 -24.16 -11.50 -10.71
C ALA A 34 -22.63 -11.59 -10.65
N ALA A 35 -21.98 -12.11 -11.71
CA ALA A 35 -20.52 -12.17 -11.81
C ALA A 35 -19.91 -10.75 -11.86
N ALA A 36 -20.43 -9.87 -12.70
CA ALA A 36 -19.98 -8.48 -12.79
C ALA A 36 -20.14 -7.73 -11.46
N GLN A 37 -21.29 -7.91 -10.80
CA GLN A 37 -21.56 -7.29 -9.49
C GLN A 37 -20.65 -7.86 -8.40
N SER A 38 -20.39 -9.16 -8.39
CA SER A 38 -19.50 -9.81 -7.42
C SER A 38 -18.08 -9.30 -7.55
N SER A 39 -17.54 -9.19 -8.77
CA SER A 39 -16.20 -8.65 -9.02
C SER A 39 -16.07 -7.18 -8.57
N LYS A 40 -17.11 -6.38 -8.81
CA LYS A 40 -17.14 -4.99 -8.33
C LYS A 40 -17.15 -4.90 -6.80
N ARG A 41 -17.95 -5.75 -6.14
CA ARG A 41 -18.05 -5.78 -4.67
C ARG A 41 -16.79 -6.32 -4.01
N GLU A 42 -16.11 -7.27 -4.62
CA GLU A 42 -14.85 -7.80 -4.16
C GLU A 42 -13.76 -6.70 -4.15
N ARG A 43 -13.61 -5.98 -5.26
CA ARG A 43 -12.66 -4.84 -5.33
C ARG A 43 -12.94 -3.79 -4.25
N LEU A 44 -14.22 -3.44 -4.06
CA LEU A 44 -14.60 -2.47 -3.04
C LEU A 44 -14.28 -2.98 -1.62
N ALA A 45 -14.46 -4.27 -1.36
CA ALA A 45 -14.13 -4.87 -0.07
C ALA A 45 -12.61 -4.87 0.17
N ASP A 46 -11.82 -5.20 -0.85
CA ASP A 46 -10.35 -5.17 -0.77
C ASP A 46 -9.82 -3.75 -0.57
N GLU A 47 -10.40 -2.76 -1.26
CA GLU A 47 -10.05 -1.35 -1.04
C GLU A 47 -10.37 -0.89 0.39
N ALA A 48 -11.52 -1.29 0.93
CA ALA A 48 -11.89 -0.97 2.30
C ALA A 48 -10.95 -1.64 3.32
N GLU A 49 -10.58 -2.90 3.11
CA GLU A 49 -9.64 -3.63 3.97
C GLU A 49 -8.27 -2.98 3.97
N ARG A 50 -7.75 -2.62 2.78
CA ARG A 50 -6.47 -1.87 2.66
C ARG A 50 -6.54 -0.54 3.38
N ALA A 51 -7.60 0.22 3.15
CA ALA A 51 -7.78 1.53 3.76
C ALA A 51 -7.80 1.49 5.30
N VAL A 52 -8.40 0.44 5.89
CA VAL A 52 -8.38 0.23 7.33
C VAL A 52 -6.99 -0.18 7.81
N THR A 53 -6.33 -1.09 7.10
CA THR A 53 -4.97 -1.51 7.43
C THR A 53 -4.00 -0.34 7.41
N ASP A 54 -4.05 0.51 6.38
CA ASP A 54 -3.20 1.69 6.25
C ASP A 54 -3.46 2.69 7.38
N LEU A 55 -4.72 2.91 7.75
CA LEU A 55 -5.07 3.75 8.89
C LEU A 55 -4.41 3.27 10.19
N TYR A 56 -4.48 1.95 10.47
CA TYR A 56 -3.87 1.40 11.68
C TYR A 56 -2.34 1.42 11.63
N LYS A 57 -1.72 1.21 10.46
CA LYS A 57 -0.26 1.35 10.28
C LYS A 57 0.20 2.76 10.60
N VAL A 58 -0.50 3.78 10.07
CA VAL A 58 -0.18 5.19 10.33
C VAL A 58 -0.36 5.52 11.81
N LYS A 59 -1.46 5.09 12.41
CA LYS A 59 -1.72 5.30 13.83
C LYS A 59 -0.68 4.63 14.74
N TYR A 60 -0.21 3.45 14.35
CA TYR A 60 0.87 2.77 15.05
C TYR A 60 2.18 3.55 14.99
N LEU A 61 2.57 4.05 13.80
CA LEU A 61 3.80 4.81 13.62
C LEU A 61 3.77 6.20 14.29
N GLU A 62 2.60 6.73 14.59
CA GLU A 62 2.46 8.01 15.31
C GLU A 62 3.14 7.98 16.69
N ASP A 63 3.10 6.83 17.37
CA ASP A 63 3.74 6.66 18.67
C ASP A 63 5.29 6.61 18.59
N PHE A 64 5.84 6.40 17.39
CA PHE A 64 7.29 6.26 17.13
C PHE A 64 7.90 7.47 16.42
N ILE A 65 7.21 8.61 16.39
CA ILE A 65 7.76 9.84 15.80
C ILE A 65 9.07 10.22 16.49
N GLY A 66 10.14 10.39 15.70
CA GLY A 66 11.49 10.70 16.15
C GLY A 66 12.37 9.47 16.40
N GLU A 67 11.85 8.27 16.25
CA GLU A 67 12.64 7.03 16.32
C GLU A 67 13.25 6.64 14.99
N GLU A 68 14.43 5.99 15.05
CA GLU A 68 15.16 5.52 13.88
C GLU A 68 14.85 4.05 13.60
N PHE A 69 14.64 3.72 12.33
CA PHE A 69 14.40 2.36 11.86
C PHE A 69 15.27 2.04 10.64
N SER A 70 15.48 0.75 10.39
CA SER A 70 15.98 0.25 9.13
C SER A 70 14.80 -0.16 8.26
N GLY A 71 14.81 0.23 7.00
CA GLY A 71 13.78 -0.14 6.04
C GLY A 71 14.37 -0.45 4.67
N VAL A 72 13.54 -1.01 3.81
CA VAL A 72 13.87 -1.35 2.42
C VAL A 72 13.10 -0.42 1.50
N ILE A 73 13.75 0.07 0.45
CA ILE A 73 13.12 0.91 -0.57
C ILE A 73 12.13 0.03 -1.34
N SER A 74 10.83 0.25 -1.14
CA SER A 74 9.73 -0.47 -1.80
C SER A 74 9.36 0.15 -3.14
N GLY A 75 9.60 1.46 -3.30
CA GLY A 75 9.29 2.18 -4.53
C GLY A 75 10.12 3.44 -4.71
N VAL A 76 10.35 3.79 -5.97
CA VAL A 76 11.11 4.99 -6.36
C VAL A 76 10.30 5.76 -7.40
N ASN A 77 10.14 7.06 -7.19
CA ASN A 77 9.53 7.95 -8.17
C ASN A 77 10.27 9.30 -8.25
N GLN A 78 9.85 10.16 -9.18
CA GLN A 78 10.44 11.50 -9.38
C GLN A 78 10.31 12.44 -8.15
N HIS A 79 9.40 12.14 -7.21
CA HIS A 79 9.15 12.97 -6.03
C HIS A 79 9.87 12.47 -4.78
N GLY A 80 10.38 11.23 -4.79
CA GLY A 80 11.07 10.64 -3.64
C GLY A 80 11.03 9.12 -3.61
N LEU A 81 11.20 8.59 -2.39
CA LEU A 81 11.28 7.16 -2.12
C LEU A 81 10.12 6.71 -1.23
N TYR A 82 9.58 5.54 -1.52
CA TYR A 82 8.78 4.78 -0.57
C TYR A 82 9.67 3.79 0.16
N VAL A 83 9.56 3.72 1.46
CA VAL A 83 10.35 2.83 2.30
C VAL A 83 9.43 1.99 3.16
N GLU A 84 9.58 0.68 3.08
CA GLU A 84 8.87 -0.29 3.90
C GLU A 84 9.77 -0.72 5.07
N LEU A 85 9.20 -0.70 6.28
CA LEU A 85 9.86 -1.15 7.50
C LEU A 85 9.62 -2.66 7.70
N GLU A 86 10.39 -3.29 8.60
CA GLU A 86 10.22 -4.71 8.94
C GLU A 86 8.80 -5.05 9.45
N ASN A 87 8.11 -4.10 10.08
CA ASN A 87 6.73 -4.23 10.52
C ASN A 87 5.69 -3.99 9.42
N THR A 88 6.10 -3.98 8.16
CA THR A 88 5.26 -3.74 6.97
C THR A 88 4.61 -2.35 6.90
N CYS A 89 5.01 -1.42 7.76
CA CYS A 89 4.60 -0.03 7.64
C CYS A 89 5.40 0.66 6.54
N GLU A 90 4.73 1.42 5.70
CA GLU A 90 5.35 2.16 4.61
C GLU A 90 5.29 3.66 4.86
N GLY A 91 6.35 4.37 4.48
CA GLY A 91 6.39 5.83 4.55
C GLY A 91 7.13 6.43 3.36
N PHE A 92 6.90 7.71 3.14
CA PHE A 92 7.44 8.47 2.02
C PHE A 92 8.58 9.39 2.46
N ILE A 93 9.68 9.40 1.70
CA ILE A 93 10.79 10.33 1.86
C ILE A 93 10.79 11.27 0.67
N PRO A 94 10.51 12.57 0.84
CA PRO A 94 10.64 13.56 -0.24
C PRO A 94 12.07 13.64 -0.77
N ILE A 95 12.20 13.89 -2.09
CA ILE A 95 13.50 13.96 -2.76
C ILE A 95 14.41 15.05 -2.17
N GLU A 96 13.83 16.13 -1.67
CA GLU A 96 14.55 17.26 -1.06
C GLU A 96 15.30 16.86 0.22
N LEU A 97 14.83 15.82 0.91
CA LEU A 97 15.42 15.31 2.14
C LEU A 97 16.49 14.24 1.86
N LEU A 98 16.67 13.82 0.63
CA LEU A 98 17.64 12.79 0.29
C LEU A 98 19.05 13.36 0.14
N PRO A 99 20.07 12.82 0.83
CA PRO A 99 21.42 13.26 0.66
C PRO A 99 21.98 12.83 -0.71
N GLY A 100 22.63 13.76 -1.40
CA GLY A 100 23.26 13.44 -2.70
C GLY A 100 23.29 14.61 -3.68
N GLY A 101 22.60 15.72 -3.39
CA GLY A 101 22.48 16.87 -4.28
C GLY A 101 21.35 16.69 -5.30
N ALA A 102 21.50 17.22 -6.50
CA ALA A 102 20.50 17.05 -7.55
C ALA A 102 20.36 15.55 -7.88
N LEU A 103 19.17 15.02 -7.57
CA LEU A 103 18.78 13.64 -7.87
C LEU A 103 17.90 13.66 -9.11
N GLU A 104 18.22 12.82 -10.08
CA GLU A 104 17.44 12.62 -11.30
C GLU A 104 16.79 11.23 -11.26
N TYR A 105 15.54 11.17 -11.68
CA TYR A 105 14.83 9.90 -11.76
C TYR A 105 15.14 9.22 -13.10
N ASP A 106 15.61 8.00 -13.03
CA ASP A 106 15.90 7.14 -14.16
C ASP A 106 14.74 6.13 -14.30
N GLU A 107 13.93 6.32 -15.35
CA GLU A 107 12.76 5.49 -15.62
C GLU A 107 13.13 4.06 -16.01
N GLU A 108 14.28 3.85 -16.68
CA GLU A 108 14.68 2.51 -17.12
C GLU A 108 15.11 1.61 -15.95
N SER A 109 15.78 2.20 -14.96
CA SER A 109 16.30 1.44 -13.80
C SER A 109 15.46 1.61 -12.52
N PHE A 110 14.35 2.37 -12.57
CA PHE A 110 13.53 2.73 -11.39
C PHE A 110 14.40 3.19 -10.21
N ALA A 111 15.31 4.12 -10.48
CA ALA A 111 16.27 4.58 -9.51
C ALA A 111 16.38 6.12 -9.48
N LEU A 112 16.65 6.68 -8.29
CA LEU A 112 17.10 8.07 -8.16
C LEU A 112 18.62 8.11 -8.17
N ARG A 113 19.18 8.82 -9.12
CA ARG A 113 20.64 8.93 -9.31
C ARG A 113 21.14 10.34 -9.08
N SER A 114 22.26 10.44 -8.42
CA SER A 114 23.09 11.65 -8.39
C SER A 114 24.55 11.29 -8.66
N LYS A 115 25.42 12.30 -8.78
CA LYS A 115 26.88 12.09 -8.95
C LYS A 115 27.53 11.31 -7.79
N LYS A 116 26.89 11.28 -6.62
CA LYS A 116 27.47 10.69 -5.40
C LYS A 116 26.70 9.49 -4.86
N ARG A 117 25.44 9.32 -5.19
CA ARG A 117 24.56 8.27 -4.65
C ARG A 117 23.54 7.79 -5.67
N VAL A 118 23.18 6.54 -5.52
CA VAL A 118 22.09 5.91 -6.28
C VAL A 118 21.18 5.22 -5.25
N TYR A 119 19.89 5.41 -5.40
CA TYR A 119 18.86 4.74 -4.60
C TYR A 119 18.02 3.86 -5.52
N ARG A 120 18.01 2.57 -5.24
CA ARG A 120 17.30 1.56 -6.04
C ARG A 120 16.24 0.87 -5.19
N MET A 121 15.22 0.37 -5.83
CA MET A 121 14.28 -0.56 -5.19
C MET A 121 15.04 -1.78 -4.65
N GLY A 122 14.74 -2.16 -3.39
CA GLY A 122 15.41 -3.24 -2.69
C GLY A 122 16.63 -2.83 -1.85
N ASP A 123 17.15 -1.59 -2.01
CA ASP A 123 18.25 -1.09 -1.16
C ASP A 123 17.75 -0.85 0.28
N THR A 124 18.64 -1.13 1.25
CA THR A 124 18.36 -0.84 2.66
C THR A 124 18.73 0.60 3.00
N ILE A 125 17.87 1.30 3.71
CA ILE A 125 18.09 2.67 4.16
C ILE A 125 17.72 2.83 5.63
N ARG A 126 18.52 3.62 6.38
CA ARG A 126 18.17 4.02 7.76
C ARG A 126 17.37 5.30 7.71
N ILE A 127 16.21 5.29 8.34
CA ILE A 127 15.26 6.40 8.35
C ILE A 127 14.87 6.75 9.78
N ALA A 128 14.32 7.94 9.97
CA ALA A 128 13.58 8.31 11.16
C ALA A 128 12.16 8.72 10.77
N VAL A 129 11.20 8.42 11.63
CA VAL A 129 9.81 8.84 11.46
C VAL A 129 9.70 10.32 11.80
N VAL A 130 9.32 11.14 10.83
CA VAL A 130 9.19 12.61 11.00
C VAL A 130 7.77 13.00 11.36
N GLY A 131 6.79 12.35 10.77
CA GLY A 131 5.39 12.66 11.01
C GLY A 131 4.45 11.68 10.34
N CYS A 132 3.20 11.68 10.79
CA CYS A 132 2.14 10.86 10.25
C CYS A 132 0.90 11.73 10.02
N ASP A 133 0.26 11.58 8.87
CA ASP A 133 -1.02 12.20 8.54
C ASP A 133 -2.11 11.13 8.50
N ILE A 134 -2.92 11.07 9.54
CA ILE A 134 -4.02 10.13 9.69
C ILE A 134 -5.10 10.37 8.63
N GLY A 135 -5.36 11.64 8.28
CA GLY A 135 -6.37 12.00 7.29
C GLY A 135 -6.03 11.51 5.90
N GLN A 136 -4.78 11.66 5.49
CA GLN A 136 -4.26 11.15 4.22
C GLN A 136 -3.76 9.69 4.30
N ARG A 137 -3.68 9.12 5.49
CA ARG A 137 -3.15 7.77 5.75
C ARG A 137 -1.71 7.61 5.23
N LYS A 138 -0.87 8.62 5.49
CA LYS A 138 0.52 8.66 5.03
C LYS A 138 1.48 8.90 6.18
N CYS A 139 2.62 8.23 6.17
CA CYS A 139 3.75 8.51 7.04
C CYS A 139 4.88 9.16 6.24
N PHE A 140 5.55 10.12 6.86
CA PHE A 140 6.70 10.81 6.30
C PHE A 140 7.95 10.40 7.06
N PHE A 141 8.96 10.02 6.30
CA PHE A 141 10.25 9.63 6.82
C PHE A 141 11.32 10.62 6.37
N ALA A 142 12.43 10.63 7.09
CA ALA A 142 13.64 11.32 6.66
C ALA A 142 14.83 10.38 6.88
N PRO A 143 15.93 10.53 6.10
CA PRO A 143 17.16 9.79 6.35
C PRO A 143 17.69 10.07 7.75
N ALA A 144 18.10 9.03 8.49
CA ALA A 144 18.54 9.14 9.88
C ALA A 144 19.72 10.12 10.09
N ASN A 145 20.53 10.35 9.05
CA ASN A 145 21.66 11.28 9.08
C ASN A 145 21.24 12.76 9.21
N LEU A 146 20.00 13.11 8.82
CA LEU A 146 19.48 14.49 8.85
C LEU A 146 18.65 14.79 10.10
N THR A 147 18.23 13.76 10.83
CA THR A 147 17.35 13.90 12.01
C THR A 147 18.11 14.07 13.33
N ARG A 148 19.43 14.06 13.31
CA ARG A 148 20.25 14.38 14.51
C ARG A 148 20.06 15.84 14.90
N GLY A 149 18.99 16.12 15.65
CA GLY A 149 18.66 17.47 16.14
C GLY A 149 17.19 17.87 16.05
N LEU A 150 16.33 17.04 15.45
CA LEU A 150 14.90 17.28 15.52
C LEU A 150 14.36 16.96 16.92
N PRO A 151 13.55 17.86 17.53
CA PRO A 151 12.94 17.58 18.83
C PRO A 151 12.03 16.36 18.68
N LYS A 152 12.18 15.37 19.59
CA LYS A 152 11.26 14.23 19.68
C LYS A 152 9.84 14.78 19.78
N GLY A 153 9.01 14.45 18.79
CA GLY A 153 7.67 15.00 18.66
C GLY A 153 6.86 14.84 19.94
N LYS A 154 6.20 15.92 20.36
CA LYS A 154 5.24 15.90 21.45
C LYS A 154 4.12 14.91 21.07
N LYS A 155 3.90 13.89 21.91
CA LYS A 155 2.71 13.05 21.85
C LYS A 155 1.49 13.95 21.77
N CYS A 156 0.77 13.93 20.67
CA CYS A 156 -0.52 14.62 20.56
C CYS A 156 -1.45 13.93 21.57
N GLY A 157 -1.97 14.73 22.51
CA GLY A 157 -2.78 14.23 23.62
C GLY A 157 -3.99 13.48 23.09
N ARG A 158 -4.27 12.35 23.75
CA ARG A 158 -5.52 11.60 23.62
C ARG A 158 -6.70 12.56 23.84
N VAL A 159 -7.58 12.63 22.84
CA VAL A 159 -8.97 13.05 23.03
C VAL A 159 -9.82 11.82 23.01
#